data_b2079e879539905a583a3871d6e6f9c0
#
_entry.id   b2079e879539905a583a3871d6e6f9c0
#
_cell.length_a   1.000
_cell.length_b   1.000
_cell.length_c   1.000
_cell.angle_alpha   90.00
_cell.angle_beta   90.00
_cell.angle_gamma   90.00
#
_symmetry.space_group_name_H-M   'P 1'
#
loop_
_entity.id
_entity.type
_entity.pdbx_description
1 polymer ?
#
loop_
_entity_poly.entity_id
_entity_poly.type
_entity_poly.pdbx_seq_one_letter_code
_entity_poly.pdbx_strand_id
1 'polypeptide(L)'
;FASISELPGVPDAAFLGINRDAVIEVTRQLSETGCGGAVCFASGFAESGEVDLQQQLVTAAGDMPLLGPNCYGFINYLDGALLWPDQHGGRRCDSGVALISQSSNIAINLGMQARGLPVGYVACVGNQAQTSLTDMTATLLDDPRITAAGLYIEGIDGAADLARLAHHARQNGKYIVAIKSGKTALSKPVSYTHLTLPTNDR
;
A
#
# COMPACT_ATOMS: atom_id res chain seq x y z
N PHE A 1 17.27 15.49 13.06
CA PHE A 1 18.49 14.71 12.82
C PHE A 1 18.91 14.91 11.37
N ALA A 2 20.18 15.02 11.10
CA ALA A 2 20.69 15.23 9.75
C ALA A 2 20.89 13.90 8.99
N SER A 3 20.95 12.78 9.70
CA SER A 3 21.13 11.43 9.13
C SER A 3 20.42 10.36 9.97
N ILE A 4 20.22 9.18 9.37
CA ILE A 4 19.67 8.01 10.06
C ILE A 4 20.56 7.58 11.23
N SER A 5 21.88 7.69 11.07
CA SER A 5 22.86 7.32 12.11
C SER A 5 22.83 8.22 13.35
N GLU A 6 22.19 9.37 13.27
CA GLU A 6 22.02 10.30 14.41
C GLU A 6 20.70 10.06 15.18
N LEU A 7 19.86 9.13 14.72
CA LEU A 7 18.61 8.82 15.41
C LEU A 7 18.90 8.25 16.81
N PRO A 8 18.14 8.64 17.84
CA PRO A 8 18.36 8.17 19.22
C PRO A 8 17.99 6.70 19.43
N GLY A 9 17.40 6.05 18.45
CA GLY A 9 16.99 4.65 18.46
C GLY A 9 16.54 4.18 17.10
N VAL A 10 16.36 2.86 16.97
CA VAL A 10 15.85 2.25 15.73
C VAL A 10 14.38 2.61 15.55
N PRO A 11 13.97 3.16 14.39
CA PRO A 11 12.58 3.47 14.14
C PRO A 11 11.74 2.19 13.92
N ASP A 12 10.53 2.15 14.51
CA ASP A 12 9.58 1.07 14.26
C ASP A 12 9.10 1.05 12.80
N ALA A 13 8.97 2.24 12.20
CA ALA A 13 8.59 2.39 10.80
C ALA A 13 9.05 3.75 10.25
N ALA A 14 9.26 3.83 8.93
CA ALA A 14 9.69 5.04 8.24
C ALA A 14 8.80 5.37 7.04
N PHE A 15 8.49 6.66 6.85
CA PHE A 15 7.86 7.17 5.63
C PHE A 15 8.91 7.87 4.75
N LEU A 16 9.13 7.34 3.55
CA LEU A 16 10.14 7.81 2.60
C LEU A 16 9.52 8.79 1.60
N GLY A 17 9.32 10.05 2.04
CA GLY A 17 8.82 11.15 1.22
C GLY A 17 9.93 11.91 0.50
N ILE A 18 10.93 11.22 -0.02
CA ILE A 18 12.12 11.76 -0.70
C ILE A 18 12.12 11.37 -2.18
N ASN A 19 13.02 11.96 -2.96
CA ASN A 19 13.13 11.65 -4.38
C ASN A 19 13.62 10.22 -4.64
N ARG A 20 13.34 9.71 -5.84
CA ARG A 20 13.69 8.37 -6.30
C ARG A 20 15.19 8.07 -6.18
N ASP A 21 16.04 9.05 -6.50
CA ASP A 21 17.50 8.82 -6.58
C ASP A 21 18.11 8.59 -5.19
N ALA A 22 17.53 9.19 -4.15
CA ALA A 22 18.01 9.03 -2.78
C ALA A 22 17.35 7.86 -2.03
N VAL A 23 16.15 7.41 -2.46
CA VAL A 23 15.34 6.49 -1.66
C VAL A 23 15.98 5.11 -1.50
N ILE A 24 16.71 4.61 -2.49
CA ILE A 24 17.36 3.29 -2.44
C ILE A 24 18.41 3.27 -1.34
N GLU A 25 19.28 4.28 -1.30
CA GLU A 25 20.33 4.39 -0.28
C GLU A 25 19.75 4.54 1.12
N VAL A 26 18.72 5.39 1.28
CA VAL A 26 18.04 5.58 2.57
C VAL A 26 17.32 4.31 3.01
N THR A 27 16.71 3.56 2.09
CA THR A 27 16.09 2.25 2.38
C THR A 27 17.13 1.25 2.89
N ARG A 28 18.30 1.20 2.26
CA ARG A 28 19.39 0.33 2.68
C ARG A 28 19.86 0.66 4.10
N GLN A 29 20.08 1.94 4.39
CA GLN A 29 20.49 2.39 5.72
C GLN A 29 19.45 2.06 6.79
N LEU A 30 18.15 2.24 6.51
CA LEU A 30 17.07 1.85 7.42
C LEU A 30 17.05 0.34 7.68
N SER A 31 17.20 -0.46 6.63
CA SER A 31 17.28 -1.92 6.74
C SER A 31 18.47 -2.35 7.60
N GLU A 32 19.65 -1.78 7.37
CA GLU A 32 20.87 -2.05 8.14
C GLU A 32 20.75 -1.67 9.62
N THR A 33 19.96 -0.64 9.95
CA THR A 33 19.70 -0.27 11.36
C THR A 33 18.68 -1.16 12.04
N GLY A 34 17.98 -2.04 11.29
CA GLY A 34 16.93 -2.90 11.82
C GLY A 34 15.57 -2.21 11.95
N CYS A 35 15.30 -1.18 11.15
CA CYS A 35 13.99 -0.53 11.07
C CYS A 35 12.88 -1.56 10.84
N GLY A 36 11.75 -1.44 11.54
CA GLY A 36 10.65 -2.40 11.48
C GLY A 36 9.89 -2.44 10.16
N GLY A 37 9.97 -1.40 9.33
CA GLY A 37 9.39 -1.35 7.99
C GLY A 37 9.42 0.04 7.37
N ALA A 38 9.16 0.13 6.07
CA ALA A 38 9.13 1.41 5.37
C ALA A 38 7.98 1.54 4.37
N VAL A 39 7.49 2.75 4.20
CA VAL A 39 6.59 3.15 3.12
C VAL A 39 7.38 3.98 2.12
N CYS A 40 7.44 3.55 0.87
CA CYS A 40 8.10 4.29 -0.22
C CYS A 40 7.07 5.07 -1.03
N PHE A 41 7.02 6.39 -0.81
CA PHE A 41 6.13 7.30 -1.55
C PHE A 41 6.64 7.61 -2.95
N ALA A 42 7.96 7.57 -3.16
CA ALA A 42 8.57 7.92 -4.44
C ALA A 42 8.02 7.09 -5.60
N SER A 43 7.81 7.74 -6.73
CA SER A 43 7.43 7.15 -8.02
C SER A 43 8.61 7.16 -9.02
N GLY A 44 8.41 6.61 -10.21
CA GLY A 44 9.42 6.55 -11.26
C GLY A 44 10.19 5.23 -11.28
N PHE A 45 9.56 4.14 -10.87
CA PHE A 45 10.07 2.77 -10.88
C PHE A 45 9.43 1.94 -12.00
N ALA A 46 9.01 0.72 -11.72
CA ALA A 46 8.45 -0.20 -12.74
C ALA A 46 7.27 0.39 -13.52
N GLU A 47 6.46 1.24 -12.90
CA GLU A 47 5.36 1.96 -13.57
C GLU A 47 5.84 2.95 -14.65
N SER A 48 7.09 3.36 -14.58
CA SER A 48 7.75 4.20 -15.59
C SER A 48 8.73 3.42 -16.49
N GLY A 49 8.74 2.08 -16.38
CA GLY A 49 9.62 1.21 -17.14
C GLY A 49 10.95 0.90 -16.43
N GLU A 50 11.23 1.49 -15.28
CA GLU A 50 12.48 1.33 -14.52
C GLU A 50 12.41 0.09 -13.58
N VAL A 51 12.26 -1.10 -14.19
CA VAL A 51 12.13 -2.37 -13.45
C VAL A 51 13.40 -2.70 -12.66
N ASP A 52 14.57 -2.47 -13.24
CA ASP A 52 15.86 -2.74 -12.58
C ASP A 52 16.03 -1.85 -11.34
N LEU A 53 15.58 -0.59 -11.41
CA LEU A 53 15.64 0.33 -10.28
C LEU A 53 14.71 -0.12 -9.14
N GLN A 54 13.51 -0.64 -9.47
CA GLN A 54 12.63 -1.25 -8.49
C GLN A 54 13.25 -2.47 -7.82
N GLN A 55 13.94 -3.31 -8.59
CA GLN A 55 14.65 -4.46 -8.04
C GLN A 55 15.79 -4.05 -7.10
N GLN A 56 16.51 -2.97 -7.41
CA GLN A 56 17.52 -2.41 -6.51
C GLN A 56 16.90 -1.93 -5.19
N LEU A 57 15.73 -1.29 -5.25
CA LEU A 57 15.00 -0.87 -4.05
C LEU A 57 14.61 -2.06 -3.17
N VAL A 58 14.07 -3.14 -3.77
CA VAL A 58 13.73 -4.37 -3.05
C VAL A 58 14.97 -5.01 -2.43
N THR A 59 16.08 -5.05 -3.19
CA THR A 59 17.35 -5.56 -2.68
C THR A 59 17.88 -4.74 -1.51
N ALA A 60 17.73 -3.41 -1.56
CA ALA A 60 18.14 -2.51 -0.49
C ALA A 60 17.26 -2.68 0.78
N ALA A 61 15.98 -2.99 0.62
CA ALA A 61 15.08 -3.29 1.74
C ALA A 61 15.43 -4.62 2.43
N GLY A 62 15.90 -5.62 1.66
CA GLY A 62 16.21 -6.94 2.22
C GLY A 62 15.01 -7.55 2.93
N ASP A 63 15.19 -7.93 4.19
CA ASP A 63 14.13 -8.50 5.04
C ASP A 63 13.23 -7.44 5.70
N MET A 64 13.58 -6.14 5.61
CA MET A 64 12.74 -5.06 6.12
C MET A 64 11.48 -4.93 5.24
N PRO A 65 10.26 -5.05 5.81
CA PRO A 65 9.03 -4.89 5.04
C PRO A 65 8.97 -3.52 4.34
N LEU A 66 8.70 -3.55 3.03
CA LEU A 66 8.60 -2.35 2.20
C LEU A 66 7.22 -2.29 1.52
N LEU A 67 6.48 -1.24 1.78
CA LEU A 67 5.21 -0.93 1.13
C LEU A 67 5.45 0.06 -0.02
N GLY A 68 4.98 -0.25 -1.19
CA GLY A 68 5.19 0.55 -2.42
C GLY A 68 6.21 -0.08 -3.37
N PRO A 69 7.00 0.73 -4.11
CA PRO A 69 6.99 2.19 -4.20
C PRO A 69 5.72 2.76 -4.82
N ASN A 70 5.70 4.08 -5.05
CA ASN A 70 4.58 4.77 -5.65
C ASN A 70 3.27 4.56 -4.86
N CYS A 71 3.32 4.67 -3.53
CA CYS A 71 2.18 4.48 -2.65
C CYS A 71 2.07 5.56 -1.58
N TYR A 72 0.83 5.80 -1.13
CA TYR A 72 0.53 6.74 -0.05
C TYR A 72 0.76 6.15 1.34
N GLY A 73 0.89 4.82 1.45
CA GLY A 73 1.09 4.16 2.72
C GLY A 73 -0.19 3.67 3.38
N PHE A 74 -0.31 3.85 4.69
CA PHE A 74 -1.44 3.31 5.43
C PHE A 74 -1.93 4.20 6.57
N ILE A 75 -3.17 3.96 6.96
CA ILE A 75 -3.82 4.51 8.15
C ILE A 75 -4.42 3.35 8.95
N ASN A 76 -3.96 3.17 10.17
CA ASN A 76 -4.49 2.22 11.14
C ASN A 76 -5.34 2.96 12.17
N TYR A 77 -6.64 2.94 12.01
CA TYR A 77 -7.59 3.57 12.93
C TYR A 77 -7.81 2.75 14.21
N LEU A 78 -7.45 1.46 14.22
CA LEU A 78 -7.59 0.60 15.38
C LEU A 78 -6.59 0.99 16.49
N ASP A 79 -5.35 1.29 16.09
CA ASP A 79 -4.28 1.64 17.02
C ASP A 79 -3.89 3.12 16.97
N GLY A 80 -4.41 3.88 16.00
CA GLY A 80 -4.13 5.30 15.80
C GLY A 80 -2.73 5.57 15.26
N ALA A 81 -2.18 4.63 14.50
CA ALA A 81 -0.89 4.76 13.82
C ALA A 81 -1.09 5.03 12.33
N LEU A 82 -0.30 5.92 11.76
CA LEU A 82 -0.37 6.20 10.33
C LEU A 82 1.01 6.60 9.77
N LEU A 83 1.25 6.14 8.54
CA LEU A 83 2.26 6.66 7.63
C LEU A 83 1.53 7.07 6.35
N TRP A 84 1.06 8.31 6.34
CA TRP A 84 0.14 8.82 5.32
C TRP A 84 0.37 10.31 5.09
N PRO A 85 0.63 10.78 3.85
CA PRO A 85 1.08 12.15 3.60
C PRO A 85 -0.05 13.17 3.42
N ASP A 86 -1.31 12.74 3.53
CA ASP A 86 -2.47 13.57 3.20
C ASP A 86 -3.51 13.57 4.31
N GLN A 87 -4.57 14.36 4.15
CA GLN A 87 -5.70 14.39 5.05
C GLN A 87 -6.52 13.09 4.95
N HIS A 88 -7.21 12.75 6.01
CA HIS A 88 -8.14 11.63 6.07
C HIS A 88 -9.38 12.00 6.89
N GLY A 89 -10.54 11.41 6.55
CA GLY A 89 -11.82 11.66 7.20
C GLY A 89 -12.18 10.65 8.28
N GLY A 90 -11.37 9.61 8.48
CA GLY A 90 -11.67 8.52 9.42
C GLY A 90 -11.43 8.88 10.88
N ARG A 91 -11.95 8.02 11.77
CA ARG A 91 -11.83 8.13 13.22
C ARG A 91 -11.39 6.81 13.81
N ARG A 92 -10.78 6.86 14.98
CA ARG A 92 -10.48 5.66 15.76
C ARG A 92 -11.73 4.82 16.02
N CYS A 93 -11.56 3.50 15.92
CA CYS A 93 -12.62 2.53 16.20
C CYS A 93 -12.02 1.26 16.81
N ASP A 94 -12.85 0.49 17.50
CA ASP A 94 -12.44 -0.77 18.15
C ASP A 94 -12.42 -1.94 17.15
N SER A 95 -13.21 -1.86 16.09
CA SER A 95 -13.25 -2.83 15.00
C SER A 95 -13.77 -2.20 13.71
N GLY A 96 -13.46 -2.80 12.56
CA GLY A 96 -13.93 -2.27 11.29
C GLY A 96 -13.46 -3.09 10.09
N VAL A 97 -13.64 -2.55 8.90
CA VAL A 97 -13.16 -3.15 7.67
C VAL A 97 -11.77 -2.64 7.30
N ALA A 98 -10.98 -3.48 6.61
CA ALA A 98 -9.76 -3.05 5.96
C ALA A 98 -10.04 -2.70 4.49
N LEU A 99 -9.59 -1.53 4.05
CA LEU A 99 -9.67 -1.08 2.66
C LEU A 99 -8.26 -1.06 2.07
N ILE A 100 -8.00 -1.91 1.08
CA ILE A 100 -6.69 -2.05 0.45
C ILE A 100 -6.80 -1.72 -1.03
N SER A 101 -5.96 -0.81 -1.50
CA SER A 101 -6.01 -0.30 -2.87
C SER A 101 -4.64 -0.32 -3.53
N GLN A 102 -4.58 -0.70 -4.81
CA GLN A 102 -3.41 -0.47 -5.65
C GLN A 102 -3.30 1.00 -6.08
N SER A 103 -4.44 1.71 -6.14
CA SER A 103 -4.51 3.13 -6.49
C SER A 103 -4.50 4.02 -5.27
N SER A 104 -3.54 4.95 -5.19
CA SER A 104 -3.46 5.97 -4.14
C SER A 104 -4.69 6.89 -4.17
N ASN A 105 -5.13 7.32 -5.36
CA ASN A 105 -6.30 8.18 -5.51
C ASN A 105 -7.59 7.53 -4.98
N ILE A 106 -7.76 6.23 -5.22
CA ILE A 106 -8.90 5.49 -4.68
C ILE A 106 -8.80 5.34 -3.17
N ALA A 107 -7.60 5.04 -2.65
CA ALA A 107 -7.38 4.95 -1.20
C ALA A 107 -7.69 6.28 -0.49
N ILE A 108 -7.26 7.42 -1.04
CA ILE A 108 -7.59 8.76 -0.53
C ILE A 108 -9.11 8.95 -0.48
N ASN A 109 -9.80 8.70 -1.60
CA ASN A 109 -11.26 8.86 -1.68
C ASN A 109 -11.99 7.94 -0.70
N LEU A 110 -11.54 6.69 -0.53
CA LEU A 110 -12.10 5.76 0.44
C LEU A 110 -11.84 6.23 1.88
N GLY A 111 -10.66 6.75 2.17
CA GLY A 111 -10.29 7.30 3.48
C GLY A 111 -11.08 8.55 3.88
N MET A 112 -11.66 9.26 2.91
CA MET A 112 -12.48 10.47 3.14
C MET A 112 -13.99 10.16 3.30
N GLN A 113 -14.41 8.89 3.25
CA GLN A 113 -15.83 8.53 3.36
C GLN A 113 -16.37 8.75 4.77
N ALA A 114 -17.57 9.37 4.83
CA ALA A 114 -18.32 9.61 6.08
C ALA A 114 -19.69 8.93 6.05
N ARG A 115 -19.78 7.70 5.51
CA ARG A 115 -21.06 6.98 5.28
C ARG A 115 -21.42 6.00 6.40
N GLY A 116 -20.77 6.08 7.54
CA GLY A 116 -21.06 5.21 8.69
C GLY A 116 -20.43 3.81 8.60
N LEU A 117 -19.64 3.50 7.58
CA LEU A 117 -18.85 2.28 7.52
C LEU A 117 -17.68 2.40 8.52
N PRO A 118 -17.57 1.53 9.52
CA PRO A 118 -16.41 1.53 10.41
C PRO A 118 -15.19 1.03 9.64
N VAL A 119 -14.28 1.95 9.35
CA VAL A 119 -13.01 1.63 8.67
C VAL A 119 -11.92 1.48 9.74
N GLY A 120 -11.42 0.26 9.90
CA GLY A 120 -10.31 -0.05 10.82
C GLY A 120 -8.94 0.22 10.20
N TYR A 121 -8.82 0.02 8.88
CA TYR A 121 -7.56 0.16 8.18
C TYR A 121 -7.74 0.64 6.74
N VAL A 122 -6.90 1.56 6.30
CA VAL A 122 -6.76 1.94 4.89
C VAL A 122 -5.30 1.71 4.49
N ALA A 123 -5.06 1.01 3.40
CA ALA A 123 -3.72 0.81 2.86
C ALA A 123 -3.69 1.02 1.34
N CYS A 124 -2.63 1.67 0.87
CA CYS A 124 -2.27 1.74 -0.53
C CYS A 124 -0.99 0.92 -0.72
N VAL A 125 -1.00 -0.02 -1.68
CA VAL A 125 0.17 -0.89 -1.91
C VAL A 125 1.05 -0.45 -3.08
N GLY A 126 0.59 0.51 -3.88
CA GLY A 126 1.34 1.06 -5.01
C GLY A 126 1.79 -0.03 -5.99
N ASN A 127 3.08 -0.02 -6.34
CA ASN A 127 3.66 -0.99 -7.29
C ASN A 127 3.79 -2.42 -6.72
N GLN A 128 3.61 -2.62 -5.42
CA GLN A 128 3.70 -3.93 -4.78
C GLN A 128 5.06 -4.64 -5.01
N ALA A 129 6.16 -3.88 -4.94
CA ALA A 129 7.47 -4.41 -5.29
C ALA A 129 7.93 -5.56 -4.37
N GLN A 130 7.56 -5.51 -3.09
CA GLN A 130 7.87 -6.53 -2.10
C GLN A 130 6.59 -6.99 -1.37
N THR A 131 5.83 -6.05 -0.79
CA THR A 131 4.56 -6.36 -0.10
C THR A 131 3.40 -6.28 -1.09
N SER A 132 2.79 -7.42 -1.40
CA SER A 132 1.65 -7.49 -2.32
C SER A 132 0.32 -7.09 -1.65
N LEU A 133 -0.69 -6.79 -2.47
CA LEU A 133 -2.07 -6.57 -2.01
C LEU A 133 -2.60 -7.80 -1.25
N THR A 134 -2.28 -9.00 -1.73
CA THR A 134 -2.74 -10.25 -1.13
C THR A 134 -2.08 -10.51 0.21
N ASP A 135 -0.76 -10.25 0.35
CA ASP A 135 -0.04 -10.42 1.61
C ASP A 135 -0.53 -9.44 2.67
N MET A 136 -0.65 -8.15 2.29
CA MET A 136 -1.20 -7.12 3.18
C MET A 136 -2.62 -7.48 3.65
N THR A 137 -3.46 -7.93 2.72
CA THR A 137 -4.84 -8.30 3.05
C THR A 137 -4.88 -9.52 3.98
N ALA A 138 -4.10 -10.55 3.71
CA ALA A 138 -4.04 -11.75 4.56
C ALA A 138 -3.64 -11.39 5.98
N THR A 139 -2.56 -10.61 6.14
CA THR A 139 -2.07 -10.14 7.45
C THR A 139 -3.16 -9.34 8.20
N LEU A 140 -3.86 -8.43 7.52
CA LEU A 140 -4.93 -7.66 8.15
C LEU A 140 -6.14 -8.52 8.53
N LEU A 141 -6.43 -9.57 7.75
CA LEU A 141 -7.51 -10.51 8.08
C LEU A 141 -7.18 -11.41 9.29
N ASP A 142 -5.93 -11.49 9.72
CA ASP A 142 -5.58 -12.20 10.95
C ASP A 142 -5.92 -11.39 12.22
N ASP A 143 -6.04 -10.06 12.12
CA ASP A 143 -6.48 -9.23 13.24
C ASP A 143 -7.99 -9.47 13.51
N PRO A 144 -8.38 -9.94 14.72
CA PRO A 144 -9.78 -10.20 15.05
C PRO A 144 -10.67 -8.96 14.99
N ARG A 145 -10.10 -7.77 15.05
CA ARG A 145 -10.80 -6.49 14.97
C ARG A 145 -11.18 -6.12 13.52
N ILE A 146 -10.52 -6.72 12.53
CA ILE A 146 -10.88 -6.56 11.10
C ILE A 146 -11.98 -7.56 10.75
N THR A 147 -13.14 -7.06 10.35
CA THR A 147 -14.34 -7.86 10.09
C THR A 147 -14.48 -8.31 8.63
N ALA A 148 -13.94 -7.54 7.70
CA ALA A 148 -13.93 -7.82 6.27
C ALA A 148 -12.85 -7.00 5.57
N ALA A 149 -12.51 -7.37 4.32
CA ALA A 149 -11.61 -6.59 3.47
C ALA A 149 -12.31 -6.11 2.20
N GLY A 150 -12.11 -4.84 1.86
CA GLY A 150 -12.48 -4.22 0.58
C GLY A 150 -11.23 -3.99 -0.27
N LEU A 151 -11.21 -4.55 -1.48
CA LEU A 151 -10.04 -4.50 -2.36
C LEU A 151 -10.33 -3.69 -3.63
N TYR A 152 -9.45 -2.77 -3.97
CA TYR A 152 -9.43 -2.15 -5.28
C TYR A 152 -8.21 -2.64 -6.07
N ILE A 153 -8.46 -3.35 -7.17
CA ILE A 153 -7.46 -4.11 -7.91
C ILE A 153 -7.33 -3.54 -9.33
N GLU A 154 -6.14 -3.16 -9.74
CA GLU A 154 -5.80 -2.71 -11.08
C GLU A 154 -5.10 -3.82 -11.89
N GLY A 155 -4.22 -4.57 -11.24
CA GLY A 155 -3.50 -5.71 -11.80
C GLY A 155 -3.46 -6.89 -10.83
N ILE A 156 -3.35 -8.09 -11.36
CA ILE A 156 -3.22 -9.33 -10.58
C ILE A 156 -2.06 -10.12 -11.18
N ASP A 157 -1.04 -10.38 -10.39
CA ASP A 157 0.12 -11.13 -10.84
C ASP A 157 -0.16 -12.63 -10.94
N GLY A 158 -1.16 -13.14 -10.20
CA GLY A 158 -1.58 -14.53 -10.28
C GLY A 158 -2.97 -14.80 -9.67
N ALA A 159 -3.78 -15.60 -10.40
CA ALA A 159 -5.07 -16.05 -9.87
C ALA A 159 -4.92 -16.95 -8.63
N ALA A 160 -3.78 -17.63 -8.50
CA ALA A 160 -3.48 -18.51 -7.38
C ALA A 160 -3.39 -17.74 -6.05
N ASP A 161 -2.82 -16.53 -6.05
CA ASP A 161 -2.68 -15.70 -4.86
C ASP A 161 -4.03 -15.23 -4.34
N LEU A 162 -4.92 -14.80 -5.25
CA LEU A 162 -6.29 -14.47 -4.89
C LEU A 162 -7.07 -15.70 -4.37
N ALA A 163 -6.86 -16.87 -4.95
CA ALA A 163 -7.50 -18.09 -4.47
C ALA A 163 -7.02 -18.45 -3.06
N ARG A 164 -5.72 -18.32 -2.78
CA ARG A 164 -5.16 -18.52 -1.43
C ARG A 164 -5.73 -17.51 -0.44
N LEU A 165 -5.78 -16.22 -0.83
CA LEU A 165 -6.37 -15.18 -0.01
C LEU A 165 -7.85 -15.45 0.30
N ALA A 166 -8.65 -15.84 -0.70
CA ALA A 166 -10.05 -16.19 -0.51
C ALA A 166 -10.23 -17.39 0.45
N HIS A 167 -9.36 -18.39 0.34
CA HIS A 167 -9.35 -19.52 1.25
C HIS A 167 -9.00 -19.09 2.69
N HIS A 168 -7.97 -18.26 2.84
CA HIS A 168 -7.54 -17.70 4.13
C HIS A 168 -8.67 -16.89 4.81
N ALA A 169 -9.33 -16.01 4.06
CA ALA A 169 -10.48 -15.25 4.57
C ALA A 169 -11.61 -16.16 5.05
N ARG A 170 -11.92 -17.23 4.28
CA ARG A 170 -12.95 -18.20 4.64
C ARG A 170 -12.59 -18.96 5.91
N GLN A 171 -11.34 -19.37 6.09
CA GLN A 171 -10.88 -20.03 7.31
C GLN A 171 -11.04 -19.15 8.54
N ASN A 172 -10.83 -17.84 8.39
CA ASN A 172 -11.02 -16.84 9.44
C ASN A 172 -12.48 -16.37 9.60
N GLY A 173 -13.43 -16.94 8.82
CA GLY A 173 -14.85 -16.54 8.86
C GLY A 173 -15.10 -15.10 8.38
N LYS A 174 -14.22 -14.55 7.52
CA LYS A 174 -14.25 -13.16 7.06
C LYS A 174 -14.57 -13.06 5.58
N TYR A 175 -15.06 -11.89 5.18
CA TYR A 175 -15.48 -11.61 3.80
C TYR A 175 -14.47 -10.72 3.08
N ILE A 176 -14.36 -10.94 1.76
CA ILE A 176 -13.63 -10.07 0.85
C ILE A 176 -14.59 -9.57 -0.22
N VAL A 177 -14.61 -8.26 -0.42
CA VAL A 177 -15.28 -7.60 -1.54
C VAL A 177 -14.22 -6.98 -2.42
N ALA A 178 -14.20 -7.30 -3.71
CA ALA A 178 -13.19 -6.80 -4.63
C ALA A 178 -13.82 -6.08 -5.82
N ILE A 179 -13.25 -4.93 -6.17
CA ILE A 179 -13.52 -4.22 -7.41
C ILE A 179 -12.27 -4.32 -8.28
N LYS A 180 -12.41 -4.92 -9.47
CA LYS A 180 -11.34 -5.01 -10.48
C LYS A 180 -11.60 -3.97 -11.56
N SER A 181 -10.69 -3.00 -11.68
CA SER A 181 -10.66 -2.07 -12.81
C SER A 181 -9.98 -2.70 -14.03
N GLY A 182 -10.16 -2.09 -15.20
CA GLY A 182 -9.44 -2.52 -16.41
C GLY A 182 -9.88 -3.87 -16.97
N LYS A 183 -11.14 -3.97 -17.44
CA LYS A 183 -11.68 -5.19 -18.08
C LYS A 183 -11.46 -5.25 -19.59
N THR A 184 -10.99 -4.18 -20.22
CA THR A 184 -10.82 -4.12 -21.69
C THR A 184 -9.40 -4.47 -22.10
N ALA A 185 -9.20 -4.89 -23.36
CA ALA A 185 -7.88 -5.16 -23.93
C ALA A 185 -6.95 -3.92 -23.92
N LEU A 186 -7.53 -2.72 -23.84
CA LEU A 186 -6.84 -1.43 -23.70
C LEU A 186 -6.37 -1.15 -22.25
N SER A 187 -6.91 -1.85 -21.28
CA SER A 187 -6.53 -1.77 -19.88
C SER A 187 -5.56 -2.89 -19.46
N LYS A 188 -4.62 -3.22 -20.33
CA LYS A 188 -3.39 -3.92 -19.91
C LYS A 188 -2.74 -3.11 -18.80
N PRO A 189 -1.95 -3.73 -17.89
CA PRO A 189 -1.43 -3.03 -16.73
C PRO A 189 -0.91 -1.67 -17.16
N VAL A 190 -1.65 -0.65 -16.78
CA VAL A 190 -1.26 0.72 -17.04
C VAL A 190 -0.11 0.95 -16.08
N SER A 191 1.10 0.87 -16.60
CA SER A 191 2.17 1.67 -16.02
C SER A 191 1.55 3.06 -15.91
N TYR A 192 1.51 3.60 -14.69
CA TYR A 192 0.78 4.81 -14.34
C TYR A 192 1.15 5.98 -15.25
N THR A 193 0.56 6.03 -16.42
CA THR A 193 0.49 7.22 -17.23
C THR A 193 -0.79 7.92 -16.83
N HIS A 194 -0.68 9.15 -16.42
CA HIS A 194 -1.77 10.05 -16.08
C HIS A 194 -2.97 9.81 -16.98
N LEU A 195 -4.06 9.27 -16.41
CA LEU A 195 -5.35 9.31 -17.04
C LEU A 195 -5.79 10.77 -17.06
N THR A 196 -5.42 11.48 -18.10
CA THR A 196 -6.17 12.65 -18.50
C THR A 196 -7.54 12.13 -18.90
N LEU A 197 -8.55 12.42 -18.08
CA LEU A 197 -9.93 12.25 -18.49
C LEU A 197 -10.12 13.02 -19.81
N PRO A 198 -10.73 12.41 -20.85
CA PRO A 198 -11.06 13.17 -22.03
C PRO A 198 -11.98 14.31 -21.58
N THR A 199 -11.51 15.54 -21.70
CA THR A 199 -12.37 16.72 -21.64
C THR A 199 -13.31 16.60 -22.80
N ASN A 200 -14.60 16.36 -22.54
CA ASN A 200 -15.64 16.55 -23.52
C ASN A 200 -15.70 18.03 -23.83
N ASP A 201 -14.98 18.47 -24.85
CA ASP A 201 -15.25 19.72 -25.52
C ASP A 201 -16.61 19.59 -26.24
N ARG A 202 -17.64 20.21 -25.68
CA ARG A 202 -18.84 20.65 -26.36
C ARG A 202 -18.97 22.12 -26.23
#